data_712fbe70fc0da211f61b0aeb022d0430
#
_entry.id   712fbe70fc0da211f61b0aeb022d0430
#
_cell.length_a   1.000
_cell.length_b   1.000
_cell.length_c   1.000
_cell.angle_alpha   90.00
_cell.angle_beta   90.00
_cell.angle_gamma   90.00
#
_symmetry.space_group_name_H-M   'P 1'
#
loop_
_entity.id
_entity.type
_entity.pdbx_description
1 polymer ?
#
loop_
_entity_poly.entity_id
_entity_poly.type
_entity_poly.pdbx_seq_one_letter_code
_entity_poly.pdbx_strand_id
1 'polypeptide(L)'
;VRHVDRSEAPLLNYLAAARSAQQQGADDRRDHYLELAHDSMPSAGVAVGLTRAELQLAHDQLDQAKQTLQQLRQIAPRHSQVLKLQTEVYERSGDWDGLNKLLPELRKSKVVAEGELQSLELRVFGKLLENAALQNDPGALDQAWKALPVAARNREGMVILYTNLLQERAEEGQAEALLRGALSRHWSDSLVELYGRVSAKDGARQLSTAEAWLQDQPGNPALLLACGRLCLKSKLWGKARGYLEASIGAGPSPAAYRELGALLESMGEQRQAMECFKSGLEIGSDFRLPELPSRINSSLPGKTDQRAAIPQPTDINPPNLEALPGSK
;
A
#
# COMPACT_ATOMS: atom_id res chain seq x y z
N VAL A 1 -28.89 -10.17 -39.52
CA VAL A 1 -29.29 -11.54 -39.17
C VAL A 1 -29.39 -12.40 -40.44
N ARG A 2 -30.19 -12.03 -41.47
CA ARG A 2 -30.40 -12.86 -42.68
C ARG A 2 -29.13 -13.18 -43.50
N HIS A 3 -28.06 -12.38 -43.43
CA HIS A 3 -26.78 -12.65 -44.11
C HIS A 3 -25.84 -13.56 -43.28
N VAL A 4 -26.00 -13.62 -41.95
CA VAL A 4 -25.16 -14.38 -41.05
C VAL A 4 -25.49 -15.88 -41.10
N ASP A 5 -26.77 -16.23 -41.22
CA ASP A 5 -27.23 -17.62 -41.27
C ASP A 5 -26.83 -18.38 -42.56
N ARG A 6 -26.39 -17.63 -43.59
CA ARG A 6 -25.91 -18.20 -44.87
C ARG A 6 -24.40 -18.26 -45.01
N SER A 7 -23.65 -17.89 -43.97
CA SER A 7 -22.21 -17.89 -44.00
C SER A 7 -21.62 -19.27 -43.65
N GLU A 8 -20.43 -19.57 -44.17
CA GLU A 8 -19.72 -20.81 -43.84
C GLU A 8 -19.23 -20.86 -42.36
N ALA A 9 -19.30 -19.73 -41.61
CA ALA A 9 -18.87 -19.61 -40.22
C ALA A 9 -19.87 -18.76 -39.39
N PRO A 10 -21.12 -19.21 -39.16
CA PRO A 10 -22.15 -18.40 -38.46
C PRO A 10 -21.72 -18.03 -37.05
N LEU A 11 -21.07 -18.93 -36.32
CA LEU A 11 -20.56 -18.67 -34.95
C LEU A 11 -19.67 -17.41 -34.90
N LEU A 12 -18.67 -17.31 -35.78
CA LEU A 12 -17.73 -16.18 -35.77
C LEU A 12 -18.42 -14.85 -36.10
N ASN A 13 -19.40 -14.89 -37.01
CA ASN A 13 -20.15 -13.70 -37.38
C ASN A 13 -21.07 -13.23 -36.24
N TYR A 14 -21.71 -14.15 -35.50
CA TYR A 14 -22.49 -13.80 -34.32
C TYR A 14 -21.59 -13.24 -33.19
N LEU A 15 -20.42 -13.82 -32.94
CA LEU A 15 -19.48 -13.29 -31.97
C LEU A 15 -18.95 -11.89 -32.35
N ALA A 16 -18.70 -11.64 -33.64
CA ALA A 16 -18.32 -10.32 -34.13
C ALA A 16 -19.47 -9.30 -34.00
N ALA A 17 -20.71 -9.73 -34.30
CA ALA A 17 -21.90 -8.90 -34.10
C ALA A 17 -22.14 -8.57 -32.63
N ALA A 18 -21.95 -9.53 -31.74
CA ALA A 18 -22.05 -9.30 -30.30
C ALA A 18 -21.00 -8.26 -29.79
N ARG A 19 -19.74 -8.34 -30.26
CA ARG A 19 -18.70 -7.33 -29.97
C ARG A 19 -19.08 -5.95 -30.48
N SER A 20 -19.61 -5.86 -31.71
CA SER A 20 -20.07 -4.59 -32.27
C SER A 20 -21.26 -4.01 -31.53
N ALA A 21 -22.23 -4.84 -31.13
CA ALA A 21 -23.36 -4.43 -30.31
C ALA A 21 -22.90 -3.88 -28.93
N GLN A 22 -21.94 -4.53 -28.33
CA GLN A 22 -21.34 -4.07 -27.06
C GLN A 22 -20.67 -2.69 -27.21
N GLN A 23 -19.91 -2.46 -28.28
CA GLN A 23 -19.28 -1.15 -28.54
C GLN A 23 -20.31 -0.02 -28.72
N GLN A 24 -21.53 -0.37 -29.13
CA GLN A 24 -22.66 0.57 -29.29
C GLN A 24 -23.46 0.73 -27.99
N GLY A 25 -23.10 0.04 -26.91
CA GLY A 25 -23.88 0.04 -25.64
C GLY A 25 -25.22 -0.69 -25.76
N ALA A 26 -25.41 -1.55 -26.79
CA ALA A 26 -26.65 -2.27 -27.05
C ALA A 26 -26.61 -3.67 -26.39
N ASP A 27 -26.76 -3.72 -25.07
CA ASP A 27 -26.61 -4.95 -24.28
C ASP A 27 -27.58 -6.06 -24.69
N ASP A 28 -28.86 -5.72 -24.93
CA ASP A 28 -29.86 -6.70 -25.38
C ASP A 28 -29.48 -7.32 -26.74
N ARG A 29 -28.94 -6.53 -27.65
CA ARG A 29 -28.47 -7.03 -28.96
C ARG A 29 -27.25 -7.92 -28.80
N ARG A 30 -26.30 -7.54 -27.90
CA ARG A 30 -25.15 -8.38 -27.57
C ARG A 30 -25.60 -9.76 -27.09
N ASP A 31 -26.50 -9.80 -26.12
CA ASP A 31 -26.98 -11.06 -25.54
C ASP A 31 -27.72 -11.89 -26.53
N HIS A 32 -28.58 -11.29 -27.35
CA HIS A 32 -29.27 -11.98 -28.47
C HIS A 32 -28.25 -12.60 -29.47
N TYR A 33 -27.21 -11.87 -29.87
CA TYR A 33 -26.17 -12.43 -30.76
C TYR A 33 -25.37 -13.55 -30.11
N LEU A 34 -25.10 -13.49 -28.79
CA LEU A 34 -24.46 -14.57 -28.07
C LEU A 34 -25.33 -15.82 -27.92
N GLU A 35 -26.65 -15.67 -27.80
CA GLU A 35 -27.60 -16.78 -27.86
C GLU A 35 -27.60 -17.44 -29.24
N LEU A 36 -27.70 -16.66 -30.31
CA LEU A 36 -27.59 -17.18 -31.67
C LEU A 36 -26.25 -17.88 -31.93
N ALA A 37 -25.17 -17.38 -31.38
CA ALA A 37 -23.87 -18.02 -31.45
C ALA A 37 -23.86 -19.39 -30.74
N HIS A 38 -24.46 -19.48 -29.57
CA HIS A 38 -24.63 -20.73 -28.83
C HIS A 38 -25.46 -21.75 -29.59
N ASP A 39 -26.63 -21.33 -30.13
CA ASP A 39 -27.54 -22.19 -30.85
C ASP A 39 -26.95 -22.69 -32.18
N SER A 40 -26.12 -21.85 -32.83
CA SER A 40 -25.44 -22.24 -34.08
C SER A 40 -24.40 -23.34 -33.88
N MET A 41 -23.79 -23.40 -32.69
CA MET A 41 -22.77 -24.38 -32.32
C MET A 41 -22.75 -24.65 -30.80
N PRO A 42 -23.61 -25.51 -30.27
CA PRO A 42 -23.71 -25.81 -28.85
C PRO A 42 -22.37 -26.34 -28.24
N SER A 43 -21.56 -27.04 -29.06
CA SER A 43 -20.23 -27.51 -28.66
C SER A 43 -19.24 -26.37 -28.36
N ALA A 44 -19.49 -25.16 -28.85
CA ALA A 44 -18.68 -23.97 -28.58
C ALA A 44 -19.16 -23.16 -27.35
N GLY A 45 -20.04 -23.72 -26.51
CA GLY A 45 -20.68 -23.03 -25.38
C GLY A 45 -19.65 -22.38 -24.42
N VAL A 46 -18.49 -23.02 -24.19
CA VAL A 46 -17.41 -22.43 -23.38
C VAL A 46 -16.81 -21.18 -24.06
N ALA A 47 -16.58 -21.21 -25.38
CA ALA A 47 -16.03 -20.08 -26.11
C ALA A 47 -17.01 -18.89 -26.16
N VAL A 48 -18.30 -19.17 -26.35
CA VAL A 48 -19.36 -18.14 -26.33
C VAL A 48 -19.46 -17.53 -24.93
N GLY A 49 -19.48 -18.35 -23.88
CA GLY A 49 -19.52 -17.86 -22.50
C GLY A 49 -18.28 -17.06 -22.11
N LEU A 50 -17.08 -17.44 -22.55
CA LEU A 50 -15.85 -16.65 -22.36
C LEU A 50 -15.96 -15.28 -23.05
N THR A 51 -16.41 -15.25 -24.31
CA THR A 51 -16.64 -13.98 -25.02
C THR A 51 -17.67 -13.11 -24.30
N ARG A 52 -18.76 -13.70 -23.77
CA ARG A 52 -19.74 -12.97 -22.94
C ARG A 52 -19.08 -12.35 -21.71
N ALA A 53 -18.31 -13.12 -20.96
CA ALA A 53 -17.63 -12.63 -19.75
C ALA A 53 -16.60 -11.53 -20.07
N GLU A 54 -15.85 -11.67 -21.17
CA GLU A 54 -14.88 -10.66 -21.62
C GLU A 54 -15.58 -9.33 -21.99
N LEU A 55 -16.72 -9.40 -22.70
CA LEU A 55 -17.48 -8.20 -23.05
C LEU A 55 -18.10 -7.53 -21.83
N GLN A 56 -18.63 -8.31 -20.88
CA GLN A 56 -19.18 -7.81 -19.62
C GLN A 56 -18.09 -7.12 -18.79
N LEU A 57 -16.89 -7.71 -18.70
CA LEU A 57 -15.73 -7.12 -18.03
C LEU A 57 -15.26 -5.83 -18.69
N ALA A 58 -15.21 -5.78 -20.00
CA ALA A 58 -14.81 -4.60 -20.76
C ALA A 58 -15.72 -3.38 -20.50
N HIS A 59 -16.96 -3.60 -20.09
CA HIS A 59 -17.95 -2.58 -19.77
C HIS A 59 -18.30 -2.48 -18.28
N ASP A 60 -17.43 -3.00 -17.42
CA ASP A 60 -17.54 -2.94 -15.95
C ASP A 60 -18.81 -3.59 -15.37
N GLN A 61 -19.41 -4.51 -16.12
CA GLN A 61 -20.59 -5.28 -15.71
C GLN A 61 -20.18 -6.46 -14.82
N LEU A 62 -19.54 -6.16 -13.67
CA LEU A 62 -18.84 -7.13 -12.83
C LEU A 62 -19.75 -8.23 -12.29
N ASP A 63 -20.99 -7.90 -11.87
CA ASP A 63 -21.93 -8.88 -11.34
C ASP A 63 -22.38 -9.87 -12.40
N GLN A 64 -22.65 -9.40 -13.63
CA GLN A 64 -23.02 -10.25 -14.75
C GLN A 64 -21.85 -11.14 -15.17
N ALA A 65 -20.62 -10.59 -15.24
CA ALA A 65 -19.41 -11.35 -15.53
C ALA A 65 -19.19 -12.45 -14.49
N LYS A 66 -19.38 -12.13 -13.20
CA LYS A 66 -19.28 -13.09 -12.10
C LYS A 66 -20.26 -14.26 -12.27
N GLN A 67 -21.53 -13.99 -12.59
CA GLN A 67 -22.54 -15.01 -12.84
C GLN A 67 -22.18 -15.88 -14.05
N THR A 68 -21.80 -15.25 -15.17
CA THR A 68 -21.38 -15.96 -16.39
C THR A 68 -20.19 -16.90 -16.11
N LEU A 69 -19.20 -16.42 -15.38
CA LEU A 69 -18.01 -17.22 -15.03
C LEU A 69 -18.34 -18.34 -14.03
N GLN A 70 -19.29 -18.14 -13.10
CA GLN A 70 -19.78 -19.20 -12.22
C GLN A 70 -20.44 -20.33 -13.00
N GLN A 71 -21.25 -20.01 -14.02
CA GLN A 71 -21.84 -21.02 -14.92
C GLN A 71 -20.77 -21.76 -15.72
N LEU A 72 -19.80 -21.03 -16.28
CA LEU A 72 -18.67 -21.64 -16.99
C LEU A 72 -17.84 -22.56 -16.11
N ARG A 73 -17.69 -22.26 -14.83
CA ARG A 73 -17.00 -23.11 -13.87
C ARG A 73 -17.69 -24.47 -13.66
N GLN A 74 -19.00 -24.54 -13.78
CA GLN A 74 -19.73 -25.82 -13.70
C GLN A 74 -19.44 -26.72 -14.90
N ILE A 75 -19.27 -26.12 -16.08
CA ILE A 75 -19.05 -26.84 -17.35
C ILE A 75 -17.55 -27.15 -17.54
N ALA A 76 -16.69 -26.18 -17.24
CA ALA A 76 -15.27 -26.23 -17.49
C ALA A 76 -14.45 -25.76 -16.26
N PRO A 77 -14.43 -26.55 -15.15
CA PRO A 77 -13.91 -26.11 -13.85
C PRO A 77 -12.41 -25.77 -13.85
N ARG A 78 -11.64 -26.34 -14.75
CA ARG A 78 -10.18 -26.15 -14.83
C ARG A 78 -9.72 -25.38 -16.08
N HIS A 79 -10.65 -24.73 -16.76
CA HIS A 79 -10.29 -23.98 -17.97
C HIS A 79 -9.47 -22.75 -17.61
N SER A 80 -8.27 -22.61 -18.18
CA SER A 80 -7.30 -21.58 -17.83
C SER A 80 -7.85 -20.16 -17.99
N GLN A 81 -8.55 -19.89 -19.09
CA GLN A 81 -9.12 -18.57 -19.35
C GLN A 81 -10.27 -18.23 -18.38
N VAL A 82 -11.08 -19.22 -17.99
CA VAL A 82 -12.12 -19.01 -16.97
C VAL A 82 -11.50 -18.60 -15.64
N LEU A 83 -10.41 -19.28 -15.22
CA LEU A 83 -9.71 -18.93 -13.99
C LEU A 83 -9.08 -17.51 -14.05
N LYS A 84 -8.51 -17.13 -15.19
CA LYS A 84 -7.95 -15.77 -15.39
C LYS A 84 -9.01 -14.69 -15.28
N LEU A 85 -10.11 -14.84 -16.03
CA LEU A 85 -11.21 -13.87 -16.01
C LEU A 85 -11.86 -13.82 -14.62
N GLN A 86 -11.98 -14.94 -13.93
CA GLN A 86 -12.52 -14.98 -12.57
C GLN A 86 -11.62 -14.25 -11.58
N THR A 87 -10.29 -14.37 -11.72
CA THR A 87 -9.33 -13.60 -10.93
C THR A 87 -9.53 -12.10 -11.17
N GLU A 88 -9.64 -11.68 -12.42
CA GLU A 88 -9.87 -10.28 -12.79
C GLU A 88 -11.20 -9.73 -12.24
N VAL A 89 -12.30 -10.51 -12.36
CA VAL A 89 -13.61 -10.11 -11.80
C VAL A 89 -13.50 -9.92 -10.28
N TYR A 90 -12.88 -10.85 -9.56
CA TYR A 90 -12.77 -10.76 -8.12
C TYR A 90 -11.87 -9.59 -7.68
N GLU A 91 -10.77 -9.32 -8.39
CA GLU A 91 -9.92 -8.15 -8.11
C GLU A 91 -10.69 -6.84 -8.32
N ARG A 92 -11.37 -6.68 -9.45
CA ARG A 92 -12.12 -5.46 -9.79
C ARG A 92 -13.36 -5.27 -8.91
N SER A 93 -14.04 -6.34 -8.51
CA SER A 93 -15.18 -6.26 -7.59
C SER A 93 -14.80 -6.13 -6.12
N GLY A 94 -13.51 -6.28 -5.77
CA GLY A 94 -13.05 -6.30 -4.39
C GLY A 94 -13.49 -7.53 -3.59
N ASP A 95 -13.86 -8.62 -4.27
CA ASP A 95 -14.24 -9.89 -3.62
C ASP A 95 -12.99 -10.68 -3.23
N TRP A 96 -12.29 -10.18 -2.20
CA TRP A 96 -11.05 -10.77 -1.72
C TRP A 96 -11.22 -12.15 -1.11
N ASP A 97 -12.39 -12.43 -0.53
CA ASP A 97 -12.74 -13.76 -0.01
C ASP A 97 -12.94 -14.77 -1.14
N GLY A 98 -13.62 -14.38 -2.21
CA GLY A 98 -13.75 -15.18 -3.43
C GLY A 98 -12.40 -15.48 -4.04
N LEU A 99 -11.54 -14.47 -4.13
CA LEU A 99 -10.21 -14.60 -4.68
C LEU A 99 -9.30 -15.48 -3.80
N ASN A 100 -9.38 -15.36 -2.49
CA ASN A 100 -8.64 -16.22 -1.55
C ASN A 100 -8.99 -17.71 -1.74
N LYS A 101 -10.27 -18.02 -1.94
CA LYS A 101 -10.72 -19.39 -2.23
C LYS A 101 -10.21 -19.91 -3.58
N LEU A 102 -9.93 -19.01 -4.52
CA LEU A 102 -9.43 -19.35 -5.86
C LEU A 102 -7.91 -19.61 -5.88
N LEU A 103 -7.11 -19.02 -4.98
CA LEU A 103 -5.64 -19.11 -4.94
C LEU A 103 -5.10 -20.55 -5.02
N PRO A 104 -5.64 -21.57 -4.29
CA PRO A 104 -5.13 -22.94 -4.37
C PRO A 104 -5.27 -23.54 -5.77
N GLU A 105 -6.33 -23.19 -6.49
CA GLU A 105 -6.56 -23.67 -7.85
C GLU A 105 -5.64 -22.97 -8.85
N LEU A 106 -5.43 -21.66 -8.72
CA LEU A 106 -4.48 -20.90 -9.52
C LEU A 106 -3.07 -21.48 -9.39
N ARG A 107 -2.66 -21.82 -8.16
CA ARG A 107 -1.36 -22.47 -7.90
C ARG A 107 -1.25 -23.83 -8.57
N LYS A 108 -2.31 -24.64 -8.49
CA LYS A 108 -2.34 -26.00 -9.08
C LYS A 108 -2.37 -25.96 -10.60
N SER A 109 -3.10 -25.03 -11.19
CA SER A 109 -3.30 -24.92 -12.64
C SER A 109 -2.09 -24.34 -13.38
N LYS A 110 -1.20 -23.64 -12.67
CA LYS A 110 -0.05 -22.90 -13.24
C LYS A 110 -0.46 -21.90 -14.35
N VAL A 111 -1.67 -21.41 -14.27
CA VAL A 111 -2.24 -20.44 -15.25
C VAL A 111 -1.61 -19.06 -15.11
N VAL A 112 -1.16 -18.73 -13.90
CA VAL A 112 -0.47 -17.50 -13.56
C VAL A 112 0.99 -17.84 -13.28
N ALA A 113 1.92 -17.00 -13.71
CA ALA A 113 3.34 -17.18 -13.40
C ALA A 113 3.59 -17.13 -11.89
N GLU A 114 4.58 -17.88 -11.39
CA GLU A 114 4.82 -18.00 -9.94
C GLU A 114 5.02 -16.64 -9.25
N GLY A 115 5.77 -15.71 -9.87
CA GLY A 115 5.97 -14.36 -9.32
C GLY A 115 4.71 -13.51 -9.28
N GLU A 116 3.84 -13.63 -10.29
CA GLU A 116 2.54 -12.97 -10.32
C GLU A 116 1.60 -13.55 -9.28
N LEU A 117 1.58 -14.88 -9.12
CA LEU A 117 0.79 -15.55 -8.10
C LEU A 117 1.21 -15.12 -6.69
N GLN A 118 2.52 -15.03 -6.44
CA GLN A 118 3.03 -14.55 -5.14
C GLN A 118 2.63 -13.11 -4.87
N SER A 119 2.65 -12.25 -5.87
CA SER A 119 2.21 -10.86 -5.76
C SER A 119 0.71 -10.76 -5.53
N LEU A 120 -0.08 -11.59 -6.22
CA LEU A 120 -1.53 -11.70 -6.03
C LEU A 120 -1.87 -12.16 -4.61
N GLU A 121 -1.19 -13.19 -4.11
CA GLU A 121 -1.38 -13.68 -2.74
C GLU A 121 -1.13 -12.58 -1.70
N LEU A 122 -0.04 -11.81 -1.84
CA LEU A 122 0.25 -10.71 -0.93
C LEU A 122 -0.85 -9.65 -0.95
N ARG A 123 -1.36 -9.30 -2.14
CA ARG A 123 -2.48 -8.35 -2.25
C ARG A 123 -3.74 -8.88 -1.59
N VAL A 124 -4.11 -10.13 -1.88
CA VAL A 124 -5.32 -10.76 -1.30
C VAL A 124 -5.22 -10.81 0.22
N PHE A 125 -4.13 -11.33 0.76
CA PHE A 125 -3.94 -11.44 2.20
C PHE A 125 -3.88 -10.06 2.87
N GLY A 126 -3.24 -9.09 2.23
CA GLY A 126 -3.21 -7.71 2.69
C GLY A 126 -4.63 -7.13 2.80
N LYS A 127 -5.43 -7.26 1.76
CA LYS A 127 -6.81 -6.76 1.74
C LYS A 127 -7.72 -7.47 2.75
N LEU A 128 -7.53 -8.76 2.96
CA LEU A 128 -8.27 -9.49 4.00
C LEU A 128 -7.93 -8.98 5.41
N LEU A 129 -6.66 -8.68 5.69
CA LEU A 129 -6.24 -8.11 6.97
C LEU A 129 -6.76 -6.67 7.13
N GLU A 130 -6.67 -5.83 6.10
CA GLU A 130 -7.22 -4.48 6.11
C GLU A 130 -8.74 -4.50 6.38
N ASN A 131 -9.48 -5.37 5.70
CA ASN A 131 -10.91 -5.54 5.91
C ASN A 131 -11.24 -6.03 7.33
N ALA A 132 -10.44 -6.95 7.87
CA ALA A 132 -10.60 -7.43 9.24
C ALA A 132 -10.27 -6.34 10.28
N ALA A 133 -9.30 -5.47 9.99
CA ALA A 133 -8.95 -4.34 10.86
C ALA A 133 -10.06 -3.29 10.93
N LEU A 134 -10.86 -3.13 9.88
CA LEU A 134 -12.01 -2.21 9.84
C LEU A 134 -13.25 -2.75 10.58
N GLN A 135 -13.29 -4.03 10.93
CA GLN A 135 -14.38 -4.61 11.68
C GLN A 135 -14.34 -4.15 13.15
N ASN A 136 -15.51 -3.90 13.73
CA ASN A 136 -15.65 -3.54 15.15
C ASN A 136 -15.43 -4.75 16.12
N ASP A 137 -15.02 -5.90 15.60
CA ASP A 137 -14.67 -7.07 16.39
C ASP A 137 -13.18 -7.01 16.79
N PRO A 138 -12.83 -6.94 18.07
CA PRO A 138 -11.45 -6.91 18.53
C PRO A 138 -10.63 -8.14 18.09
N GLY A 139 -11.28 -9.30 17.92
CA GLY A 139 -10.61 -10.55 17.54
C GLY A 139 -10.47 -10.77 16.03
N ALA A 140 -11.21 -10.02 15.20
CA ALA A 140 -11.27 -10.27 13.76
C ALA A 140 -9.89 -10.20 13.07
N LEU A 141 -9.09 -9.22 13.41
CA LEU A 141 -7.75 -9.02 12.84
C LEU A 141 -6.79 -10.18 13.21
N ASP A 142 -6.79 -10.60 14.47
CA ASP A 142 -5.97 -11.74 14.93
C ASP A 142 -6.43 -13.07 14.31
N GLN A 143 -7.73 -13.28 14.19
CA GLN A 143 -8.29 -14.44 13.51
C GLN A 143 -7.90 -14.46 12.02
N ALA A 144 -8.03 -13.34 11.33
CA ALA A 144 -7.60 -13.21 9.93
C ALA A 144 -6.10 -13.50 9.76
N TRP A 145 -5.25 -12.96 10.65
CA TRP A 145 -3.82 -13.24 10.65
C TRP A 145 -3.52 -14.73 10.85
N LYS A 146 -4.16 -15.36 11.82
CA LYS A 146 -3.98 -16.80 12.11
C LYS A 146 -4.46 -17.70 10.97
N ALA A 147 -5.47 -17.26 10.23
CA ALA A 147 -5.99 -18.01 9.07
C ALA A 147 -5.05 -17.99 7.87
N LEU A 148 -4.09 -17.06 7.80
CA LEU A 148 -3.11 -17.02 6.71
C LEU A 148 -2.14 -18.20 6.78
N PRO A 149 -1.67 -18.70 5.61
CA PRO A 149 -0.61 -19.70 5.54
C PRO A 149 0.65 -19.22 6.28
N VAL A 150 1.33 -20.14 6.97
CA VAL A 150 2.57 -19.84 7.71
C VAL A 150 3.61 -19.18 6.81
N ALA A 151 3.75 -19.69 5.58
CA ALA A 151 4.67 -19.11 4.59
C ALA A 151 4.37 -17.64 4.28
N ALA A 152 3.09 -17.25 4.22
CA ALA A 152 2.70 -15.87 4.00
C ALA A 152 2.99 -15.01 5.25
N ARG A 153 2.65 -15.49 6.45
CA ARG A 153 2.91 -14.78 7.72
C ARG A 153 4.39 -14.52 8.00
N ASN A 154 5.28 -15.33 7.42
CA ASN A 154 6.73 -15.16 7.56
C ASN A 154 7.32 -14.20 6.52
N ARG A 155 6.55 -13.72 5.55
CA ARG A 155 7.03 -12.70 4.60
C ARG A 155 7.14 -11.34 5.29
N GLU A 156 8.26 -10.68 5.12
CA GLU A 156 8.55 -9.38 5.75
C GLU A 156 7.44 -8.36 5.52
N GLY A 157 6.99 -8.20 4.27
CA GLY A 157 5.92 -7.26 3.94
C GLY A 157 4.61 -7.53 4.68
N MET A 158 4.28 -8.80 4.93
CA MET A 158 3.09 -9.17 5.72
C MET A 158 3.26 -8.88 7.21
N VAL A 159 4.47 -9.09 7.75
CA VAL A 159 4.78 -8.72 9.14
C VAL A 159 4.68 -7.21 9.33
N ILE A 160 5.23 -6.43 8.38
CA ILE A 160 5.15 -4.97 8.42
C ILE A 160 3.69 -4.51 8.37
N LEU A 161 2.90 -5.01 7.41
CA LEU A 161 1.48 -4.66 7.27
C LEU A 161 0.70 -4.97 8.55
N TYR A 162 0.82 -6.19 9.06
CA TYR A 162 0.09 -6.60 10.26
C TYR A 162 0.53 -5.80 11.49
N THR A 163 1.83 -5.50 11.62
CA THR A 163 2.34 -4.62 12.69
C THR A 163 1.71 -3.22 12.62
N ASN A 164 1.63 -2.62 11.43
CA ASN A 164 1.01 -1.30 11.25
C ASN A 164 -0.47 -1.33 11.64
N LEU A 165 -1.22 -2.35 11.22
CA LEU A 165 -2.63 -2.52 11.58
C LEU A 165 -2.82 -2.70 13.11
N LEU A 166 -1.90 -3.41 13.78
CA LEU A 166 -1.91 -3.53 15.25
C LEU A 166 -1.64 -2.18 15.92
N GLN A 167 -0.74 -1.36 15.37
CA GLN A 167 -0.46 -0.01 15.88
C GLN A 167 -1.66 0.93 15.73
N GLU A 168 -2.36 0.90 14.58
CA GLU A 168 -3.59 1.67 14.36
C GLU A 168 -4.69 1.32 15.37
N ARG A 169 -4.71 0.07 15.85
CA ARG A 169 -5.62 -0.42 16.89
C ARG A 169 -5.09 -0.24 18.32
N ALA A 170 -3.93 0.41 18.50
CA ALA A 170 -3.24 0.56 19.79
C ALA A 170 -2.89 -0.79 20.47
N GLU A 171 -2.72 -1.85 19.70
CA GLU A 171 -2.35 -3.19 20.17
C GLU A 171 -0.82 -3.38 20.17
N GLU A 172 -0.09 -2.38 20.64
CA GLU A 172 1.37 -2.30 20.56
C GLU A 172 2.11 -3.48 21.21
N GLY A 173 1.54 -4.07 22.26
CA GLY A 173 2.16 -5.23 22.90
C GLY A 173 2.16 -6.48 22.01
N GLN A 174 1.15 -6.66 21.16
CA GLN A 174 1.11 -7.73 20.16
C GLN A 174 2.07 -7.43 19.00
N ALA A 175 2.15 -6.17 18.58
CA ALA A 175 3.07 -5.70 17.55
C ALA A 175 4.54 -5.95 17.96
N GLU A 176 4.92 -5.64 19.20
CA GLU A 176 6.28 -5.94 19.73
C GLU A 176 6.57 -7.44 19.71
N ALA A 177 5.66 -8.25 20.25
CA ALA A 177 5.84 -9.69 20.32
C ALA A 177 5.98 -10.33 18.92
N LEU A 178 5.19 -9.86 17.94
CA LEU A 178 5.27 -10.27 16.54
C LEU A 178 6.64 -9.96 15.93
N LEU A 179 7.10 -8.71 16.07
CA LEU A 179 8.38 -8.25 15.53
C LEU A 179 9.57 -8.99 16.16
N ARG A 180 9.56 -9.14 17.47
CA ARG A 180 10.59 -9.89 18.20
C ARG A 180 10.65 -11.34 17.73
N GLY A 181 9.50 -11.99 17.55
CA GLY A 181 9.41 -13.33 17.00
C GLY A 181 9.80 -13.45 15.53
N ALA A 182 9.57 -12.42 14.71
CA ALA A 182 10.02 -12.39 13.31
C ALA A 182 11.53 -12.21 13.23
N LEU A 183 12.10 -11.25 13.96
CA LEU A 183 13.55 -10.96 14.02
C LEU A 183 14.37 -12.13 14.54
N SER A 184 13.84 -12.92 15.49
CA SER A 184 14.52 -14.14 15.96
C SER A 184 14.62 -15.25 14.90
N ARG A 185 13.76 -15.24 13.88
CA ARG A 185 13.76 -16.21 12.78
C ARG A 185 14.57 -15.71 11.59
N HIS A 186 14.42 -14.46 11.27
CA HIS A 186 15.06 -13.83 10.12
C HIS A 186 15.33 -12.36 10.42
N TRP A 187 16.60 -11.99 10.40
CA TRP A 187 17.01 -10.60 10.60
C TRP A 187 16.62 -9.73 9.42
N SER A 188 16.07 -8.55 9.68
CA SER A 188 15.74 -7.53 8.69
C SER A 188 15.85 -6.16 9.32
N ASP A 189 16.58 -5.26 8.67
CA ASP A 189 16.76 -3.89 9.13
C ASP A 189 15.44 -3.12 9.14
N SER A 190 14.56 -3.37 8.17
CA SER A 190 13.22 -2.77 8.12
C SER A 190 12.37 -3.15 9.34
N LEU A 191 12.44 -4.43 9.75
CA LEU A 191 11.73 -4.91 10.94
C LEU A 191 12.33 -4.37 12.23
N VAL A 192 13.65 -4.22 12.30
CA VAL A 192 14.36 -3.61 13.44
C VAL A 192 13.98 -2.14 13.58
N GLU A 193 13.94 -1.39 12.49
CA GLU A 193 13.49 0.00 12.52
C GLU A 193 12.05 0.12 13.02
N LEU A 194 11.19 -0.78 12.59
CA LEU A 194 9.79 -0.83 13.03
C LEU A 194 9.70 -1.23 14.53
N TYR A 195 10.56 -2.16 14.99
CA TYR A 195 10.65 -2.54 16.40
C TYR A 195 10.97 -1.35 17.30
N GLY A 196 11.86 -0.46 16.87
CA GLY A 196 12.16 0.78 17.59
C GLY A 196 10.99 1.78 17.62
N ARG A 197 10.04 1.70 16.69
CA ARG A 197 8.85 2.57 16.64
C ARG A 197 7.72 2.08 17.52
N VAL A 198 7.54 0.77 17.65
CA VAL A 198 6.51 0.17 18.50
C VAL A 198 6.85 0.39 19.98
N SER A 199 5.84 0.53 20.83
CA SER A 199 6.00 0.68 22.27
C SER A 199 5.45 -0.56 22.99
N ALA A 200 6.34 -1.36 23.61
CA ALA A 200 5.89 -2.46 24.43
C ALA A 200 5.34 -1.96 25.78
N LYS A 201 4.51 -2.78 26.44
CA LYS A 201 4.04 -2.52 27.81
C LYS A 201 5.23 -2.41 28.80
N ASP A 202 6.28 -3.19 28.56
CA ASP A 202 7.54 -3.17 29.30
C ASP A 202 8.66 -2.64 28.38
N GLY A 203 8.82 -1.32 28.35
CA GLY A 203 9.83 -0.65 27.53
C GLY A 203 11.27 -0.98 27.96
N ALA A 204 11.50 -1.27 29.23
CA ALA A 204 12.83 -1.66 29.72
C ALA A 204 13.25 -3.02 29.17
N ARG A 205 12.32 -3.98 29.18
CA ARG A 205 12.55 -5.30 28.56
C ARG A 205 12.73 -5.20 27.04
N GLN A 206 11.94 -4.35 26.37
CA GLN A 206 12.08 -4.13 24.94
C GLN A 206 13.47 -3.57 24.59
N LEU A 207 13.93 -2.56 25.35
CA LEU A 207 15.28 -1.99 25.19
C LEU A 207 16.37 -3.04 25.46
N SER A 208 16.27 -3.79 26.56
CA SER A 208 17.24 -4.86 26.89
C SER A 208 17.32 -5.92 25.78
N THR A 209 16.18 -6.25 25.14
CA THR A 209 16.15 -7.17 24.00
C THR A 209 16.91 -6.58 22.80
N ALA A 210 16.69 -5.31 22.48
CA ALA A 210 17.39 -4.64 21.37
C ALA A 210 18.90 -4.51 21.67
N GLU A 211 19.27 -4.20 22.91
CA GLU A 211 20.67 -4.13 23.34
C GLU A 211 21.36 -5.51 23.28
N ALA A 212 20.62 -6.61 23.54
CA ALA A 212 21.17 -7.96 23.38
C ALA A 212 21.53 -8.26 21.92
N TRP A 213 20.71 -7.83 20.96
CA TRP A 213 21.00 -8.00 19.53
C TRP A 213 22.24 -7.25 19.06
N LEU A 214 22.66 -6.19 19.78
CA LEU A 214 23.92 -5.50 19.46
C LEU A 214 25.16 -6.36 19.67
N GLN A 215 25.07 -7.45 20.43
CA GLN A 215 26.19 -8.39 20.58
C GLN A 215 26.48 -9.11 19.26
N ASP A 216 25.42 -9.44 18.51
CA ASP A 216 25.52 -10.12 17.21
C ASP A 216 25.68 -9.12 16.05
N GLN A 217 25.16 -7.89 16.21
CA GLN A 217 25.10 -6.85 15.19
C GLN A 217 25.59 -5.49 15.70
N PRO A 218 26.86 -5.36 16.21
CA PRO A 218 27.32 -4.19 16.94
C PRO A 218 27.37 -2.90 16.14
N GLY A 219 27.51 -2.99 14.82
CA GLY A 219 27.60 -1.84 13.92
C GLY A 219 26.38 -1.63 13.05
N ASN A 220 25.26 -2.31 13.30
CA ASN A 220 24.06 -2.18 12.47
C ASN A 220 23.37 -0.81 12.72
N PRO A 221 23.30 0.09 11.71
CA PRO A 221 22.76 1.44 11.91
C PRO A 221 21.25 1.45 12.22
N ALA A 222 20.48 0.51 11.67
CA ALA A 222 19.05 0.39 11.95
C ALA A 222 18.80 -0.04 13.40
N LEU A 223 19.61 -0.96 13.93
CA LEU A 223 19.50 -1.42 15.30
C LEU A 223 19.93 -0.32 16.29
N LEU A 224 21.00 0.39 15.99
CA LEU A 224 21.44 1.53 16.81
C LEU A 224 20.37 2.63 16.84
N LEU A 225 19.72 2.92 15.69
CA LEU A 225 18.57 3.83 15.63
C LEU A 225 17.41 3.33 16.48
N ALA A 226 17.09 2.05 16.40
CA ALA A 226 16.02 1.44 17.20
C ALA A 226 16.31 1.56 18.71
N CYS A 227 17.54 1.25 19.15
CA CYS A 227 17.98 1.45 20.55
C CYS A 227 17.86 2.93 20.96
N GLY A 228 18.27 3.86 20.10
CA GLY A 228 18.12 5.30 20.33
C GLY A 228 16.66 5.69 20.59
N ARG A 229 15.73 5.24 19.75
CA ARG A 229 14.27 5.46 19.89
C ARG A 229 13.72 4.88 21.19
N LEU A 230 14.11 3.66 21.53
CA LEU A 230 13.66 3.01 22.77
C LEU A 230 14.20 3.74 24.00
N CYS A 231 15.43 4.25 23.96
CA CYS A 231 15.99 5.12 25.00
C CYS A 231 15.24 6.45 25.11
N LEU A 232 14.86 7.09 23.98
CA LEU A 232 14.03 8.31 23.99
C LEU A 232 12.68 8.07 24.68
N LYS A 233 11.98 6.98 24.33
CA LYS A 233 10.71 6.59 24.97
C LYS A 233 10.88 6.33 26.47
N SER A 234 12.02 5.77 26.88
CA SER A 234 12.35 5.49 28.28
C SER A 234 12.95 6.69 29.01
N LYS A 235 13.03 7.86 28.37
CA LYS A 235 13.63 9.10 28.91
C LYS A 235 15.11 8.95 29.33
N LEU A 236 15.84 8.04 28.71
CA LEU A 236 17.27 7.80 28.92
C LEU A 236 18.10 8.65 27.94
N TRP A 237 18.01 9.98 28.10
CA TRP A 237 18.51 10.97 27.15
C TRP A 237 20.00 10.80 26.76
N GLY A 238 20.89 10.54 27.73
CA GLY A 238 22.29 10.33 27.46
C GLY A 238 22.59 9.08 26.65
N LYS A 239 21.90 7.94 26.98
CA LYS A 239 22.00 6.72 26.19
C LYS A 239 21.42 6.93 24.78
N ALA A 240 20.28 7.61 24.69
CA ALA A 240 19.63 7.92 23.39
C ALA A 240 20.59 8.68 22.47
N ARG A 241 21.25 9.74 23.00
CA ARG A 241 22.23 10.51 22.23
C ARG A 241 23.35 9.61 21.72
N GLY A 242 23.96 8.79 22.60
CA GLY A 242 25.06 7.90 22.20
C GLY A 242 24.67 6.91 21.11
N TYR A 243 23.46 6.28 21.20
CA TYR A 243 22.99 5.37 20.18
C TYR A 243 22.69 6.06 18.86
N LEU A 244 22.09 7.25 18.88
CA LEU A 244 21.79 8.02 17.67
C LEU A 244 23.06 8.51 16.96
N GLU A 245 24.06 9.00 17.73
CA GLU A 245 25.38 9.36 17.21
C GLU A 245 26.10 8.14 16.61
N ALA A 246 26.05 7.00 17.29
CA ALA A 246 26.62 5.75 16.78
C ALA A 246 25.89 5.26 15.50
N SER A 247 24.57 5.40 15.44
CA SER A 247 23.78 5.05 14.25
C SER A 247 24.20 5.90 13.05
N ILE A 248 24.36 7.21 13.24
CA ILE A 248 24.83 8.13 12.19
C ILE A 248 26.25 7.78 11.75
N GLY A 249 27.12 7.46 12.70
CA GLY A 249 28.52 7.05 12.40
C GLY A 249 28.63 5.74 11.64
N ALA A 250 27.70 4.79 11.90
CA ALA A 250 27.67 3.49 11.22
C ALA A 250 27.02 3.56 9.82
N GLY A 251 25.99 4.39 9.67
CA GLY A 251 25.25 4.57 8.41
C GLY A 251 24.31 5.77 8.51
N PRO A 252 24.71 6.93 7.95
CA PRO A 252 23.89 8.13 8.04
C PRO A 252 22.52 7.94 7.42
N SER A 253 21.45 8.27 8.15
CA SER A 253 20.08 8.23 7.65
C SER A 253 19.30 9.49 8.06
N PRO A 254 18.36 9.96 7.21
CA PRO A 254 17.50 11.11 7.54
C PRO A 254 16.75 10.91 8.87
N ALA A 255 16.37 9.67 9.16
CA ALA A 255 15.67 9.33 10.39
C ALA A 255 16.53 9.51 11.64
N ALA A 256 17.79 9.04 11.61
CA ALA A 256 18.71 9.17 12.74
C ALA A 256 19.06 10.65 13.03
N TYR A 257 19.32 11.42 11.99
CA TYR A 257 19.59 12.86 12.14
C TYR A 257 18.36 13.63 12.67
N ARG A 258 17.16 13.31 12.22
CA ARG A 258 15.92 13.93 12.71
C ARG A 258 15.74 13.66 14.21
N GLU A 259 15.94 12.41 14.63
CA GLU A 259 15.75 12.02 16.03
C GLU A 259 16.81 12.62 16.95
N LEU A 260 18.08 12.67 16.49
CA LEU A 260 19.15 13.34 17.21
C LEU A 260 18.91 14.85 17.28
N GLY A 261 18.53 15.48 16.18
CA GLY A 261 18.19 16.91 16.13
C GLY A 261 17.07 17.26 17.12
N ALA A 262 15.98 16.50 17.15
CA ALA A 262 14.88 16.70 18.09
C ALA A 262 15.32 16.50 19.56
N LEU A 263 16.19 15.54 19.85
CA LEU A 263 16.76 15.36 21.17
C LEU A 263 17.62 16.57 21.58
N LEU A 264 18.54 17.02 20.73
CA LEU A 264 19.42 18.16 20.99
C LEU A 264 18.62 19.46 21.18
N GLU A 265 17.58 19.67 20.37
CA GLU A 265 16.66 20.80 20.54
C GLU A 265 15.98 20.78 21.91
N SER A 266 15.49 19.60 22.35
CA SER A 266 14.87 19.43 23.68
C SER A 266 15.87 19.67 24.84
N MET A 267 17.16 19.45 24.60
CA MET A 267 18.25 19.72 25.55
C MET A 267 18.74 21.19 25.52
N GLY A 268 18.18 22.02 24.60
CA GLY A 268 18.58 23.42 24.44
C GLY A 268 19.84 23.63 23.57
N GLU A 269 20.36 22.57 22.95
CA GLU A 269 21.54 22.60 22.08
C GLU A 269 21.15 22.99 20.63
N GLN A 270 20.52 24.15 20.46
CA GLN A 270 19.85 24.58 19.21
C GLN A 270 20.78 24.58 17.99
N ARG A 271 22.06 24.98 18.16
CA ARG A 271 23.01 25.03 17.05
C ARG A 271 23.27 23.64 16.49
N GLN A 272 23.55 22.66 17.36
CA GLN A 272 23.79 21.28 16.96
C GLN A 272 22.53 20.61 16.39
N ALA A 273 21.36 20.91 16.96
CA ALA A 273 20.08 20.46 16.42
C ALA A 273 19.87 20.93 14.97
N MET A 274 20.14 22.21 14.68
CA MET A 274 20.05 22.77 13.34
C MET A 274 21.00 22.09 12.35
N GLU A 275 22.25 21.84 12.78
CA GLU A 275 23.23 21.11 11.95
C GLU A 275 22.77 19.69 11.65
N CYS A 276 22.20 18.98 12.63
CA CYS A 276 21.61 17.66 12.42
C CYS A 276 20.44 17.69 11.42
N PHE A 277 19.49 18.60 11.59
CA PHE A 277 18.37 18.70 10.65
C PHE A 277 18.82 19.02 9.21
N LYS A 278 19.81 19.93 9.07
CA LYS A 278 20.39 20.24 7.76
C LYS A 278 21.03 19.02 7.12
N SER A 279 21.87 18.29 7.86
CA SER A 279 22.51 17.07 7.35
C SER A 279 21.49 15.99 6.98
N GLY A 280 20.44 15.82 7.79
CA GLY A 280 19.37 14.87 7.49
C GLY A 280 18.58 15.22 6.21
N LEU A 281 18.34 16.51 5.95
CA LEU A 281 17.71 16.98 4.72
C LEU A 281 18.60 16.80 3.50
N GLU A 282 19.92 17.05 3.63
CA GLU A 282 20.88 16.87 2.54
C GLU A 282 20.98 15.40 2.08
N ILE A 283 20.87 14.44 2.99
CA ILE A 283 20.88 13.00 2.67
C ILE A 283 19.58 12.57 1.97
N GLY A 284 18.44 13.15 2.37
CA GLY A 284 17.12 12.83 1.83
C GLY A 284 16.79 13.52 0.52
N SER A 285 17.60 14.45 0.03
CA SER A 285 17.36 15.21 -1.18
C SER A 285 18.43 14.92 -2.25
N ASP A 286 18.00 14.46 -3.43
CA ASP A 286 18.85 14.43 -4.63
C ASP A 286 19.19 15.84 -5.16
N PHE A 287 18.61 16.87 -4.55
CA PHE A 287 18.76 18.26 -4.96
C PHE A 287 19.78 18.97 -4.07
N ARG A 288 20.99 19.17 -4.57
CA ARG A 288 21.94 20.10 -3.98
C ARG A 288 21.57 21.53 -4.39
N LEU A 289 21.24 22.36 -3.41
CA LEU A 289 21.11 23.80 -3.64
C LEU A 289 22.42 24.32 -4.24
N PRO A 290 22.39 25.07 -5.37
CA PRO A 290 23.61 25.71 -5.86
C PRO A 290 24.15 26.64 -4.78
N GLU A 291 25.49 26.63 -4.59
CA GLU A 291 26.15 27.52 -3.64
C GLU A 291 25.79 28.96 -3.97
N LEU A 292 25.16 29.63 -3.03
CA LEU A 292 24.91 31.07 -3.15
C LEU A 292 26.26 31.78 -3.19
N PRO A 293 26.53 32.65 -4.17
CA PRO A 293 27.79 33.36 -4.23
C PRO A 293 27.98 34.15 -2.93
N SER A 294 29.17 34.02 -2.33
CA SER A 294 29.56 34.52 -1.01
C SER A 294 29.50 36.06 -0.87
N ARG A 295 28.84 36.78 -1.77
CA ARG A 295 28.81 38.25 -1.84
C ARG A 295 27.49 38.90 -1.39
N ILE A 296 26.70 38.27 -0.54
CA ILE A 296 25.54 38.99 0.06
C ILE A 296 25.91 39.65 1.40
N ASN A 297 27.15 39.54 1.90
CA ASN A 297 27.55 40.04 3.20
C ASN A 297 28.30 41.36 3.19
N SER A 298 28.25 42.19 2.18
CA SER A 298 29.02 43.46 2.23
C SER A 298 28.38 44.68 1.60
N SER A 299 27.06 44.79 1.62
CA SER A 299 26.43 46.10 1.40
C SER A 299 25.01 46.15 1.96
N LEU A 300 24.90 46.20 3.29
CA LEU A 300 23.82 46.99 3.85
C LEU A 300 24.22 48.46 3.58
N PRO A 301 23.50 49.21 2.71
CA PRO A 301 23.71 50.62 2.59
C PRO A 301 23.40 51.28 3.95
N GLY A 302 24.32 52.12 4.37
CA GLY A 302 24.22 52.86 5.64
C GLY A 302 22.89 53.58 5.75
N LYS A 303 22.43 53.67 6.98
CA LYS A 303 21.24 54.43 7.39
C LYS A 303 21.13 55.75 6.62
N THR A 304 20.18 55.79 5.70
CA THR A 304 19.51 57.05 5.31
C THR A 304 18.05 56.85 5.66
N ASP A 305 17.61 57.71 6.60
CA ASP A 305 16.24 57.88 7.00
C ASP A 305 15.35 58.12 5.76
N GLN A 306 14.62 57.13 5.34
CA GLN A 306 13.36 57.32 4.64
C GLN A 306 12.41 56.27 5.17
N ARG A 307 11.54 56.71 6.10
CA ARG A 307 10.31 56.01 6.48
C ARG A 307 9.49 55.79 5.23
N ALA A 308 9.67 54.68 4.56
CA ALA A 308 8.64 54.14 3.67
C ALA A 308 7.52 53.59 4.57
N ALA A 309 6.37 54.24 4.49
CA ALA A 309 5.18 53.88 5.23
C ALA A 309 4.82 52.40 4.92
N ILE A 310 4.76 51.62 5.96
CA ILE A 310 4.15 50.28 5.90
C ILE A 310 2.66 50.51 5.59
N PRO A 311 2.09 49.92 4.51
CA PRO A 311 0.66 50.07 4.25
C PRO A 311 -0.11 49.46 5.44
N GLN A 312 -1.05 50.24 5.99
CA GLN A 312 -1.92 49.80 7.07
C GLN A 312 -2.87 48.70 6.53
N PRO A 313 -3.28 47.71 7.33
CA PRO A 313 -4.11 46.57 6.90
C PRO A 313 -5.58 46.89 6.58
N THR A 314 -5.93 48.15 6.37
CA THR A 314 -7.30 48.62 6.12
C THR A 314 -7.71 48.70 4.63
N ASP A 315 -6.82 48.39 3.68
CA ASP A 315 -7.11 48.49 2.23
C ASP A 315 -7.44 47.15 1.54
N ILE A 316 -7.72 46.09 2.30
CA ILE A 316 -8.26 44.85 1.71
C ILE A 316 -9.79 44.90 1.84
N ASN A 317 -10.44 45.39 0.79
CA ASN A 317 -11.90 45.32 0.64
C ASN A 317 -12.29 43.82 0.57
N PRO A 318 -13.18 43.30 1.45
CA PRO A 318 -13.70 41.95 1.32
C PRO A 318 -14.53 41.82 0.04
N PRO A 319 -14.50 40.66 -0.66
CA PRO A 319 -15.33 40.45 -1.84
C PRO A 319 -16.82 40.53 -1.44
N ASN A 320 -17.56 41.31 -2.24
CA ASN A 320 -18.97 41.58 -2.10
C ASN A 320 -19.80 40.27 -2.17
N LEU A 321 -20.35 39.86 -1.03
CA LEU A 321 -21.26 38.71 -0.89
C LEU A 321 -22.72 39.18 -1.04
N GLU A 322 -23.07 39.76 -2.17
CA GLU A 322 -24.47 39.96 -2.54
C GLU A 322 -24.72 39.37 -3.93
N ALA A 323 -25.46 38.27 -3.95
CA ALA A 323 -26.43 37.81 -4.94
C ALA A 323 -26.38 36.28 -5.12
N LEU A 324 -27.05 35.57 -4.21
CA LEU A 324 -27.68 34.30 -4.57
C LEU A 324 -29.20 34.54 -4.62
N PRO A 325 -29.88 34.26 -5.76
CA PRO A 325 -31.33 34.38 -5.84
C PRO A 325 -32.00 33.25 -5.08
N GLY A 326 -33.00 33.60 -4.30
CA GLY A 326 -33.77 32.68 -3.48
C GLY A 326 -34.57 31.65 -4.27
N SER A 327 -34.59 30.48 -3.69
CA SER A 327 -35.47 29.37 -4.02
C SER A 327 -36.94 29.73 -3.78
N LYS A 328 -37.74 29.43 -4.77
CA LYS A 328 -39.13 29.01 -4.58
C LYS A 328 -39.24 27.57 -4.99
#